data_d32ba05a545e935261883d6d8e0c9352
#
_entry.id   d32ba05a545e935261883d6d8e0c9352
#
_cell.length_a   1.000
_cell.length_b   1.000
_cell.length_c   1.000
_cell.angle_alpha   90.00
_cell.angle_beta   90.00
_cell.angle_gamma   90.00
#
_symmetry.space_group_name_H-M   'P 1'
#
loop_
_entity.id
_entity.type
_entity.pdbx_description
1 polymer ?
#
loop_
_entity_poly.entity_id
_entity_poly.type
_entity_poly.pdbx_seq_one_letter_code
_entity_poly.pdbx_strand_id
1 'polypeptide(L)'
;MLYTSVDKLTVSNQVYKFMCNLYPNLEKVDIEVIPTDLTEDNVFGWCLENNNQFEIEIHHNIGYFDFVTTLIHELVHVDQTLRGLFDDQKRENEAYVLEKKLGKKFMLENEPCKVF
;
A
#
# COMPACT_ATOMS: atom_id res chain seq x y z
N MET A 1 -2.47 11.33 -2.65
CA MET A 1 -2.35 10.44 -1.50
C MET A 1 -1.92 11.23 -0.27
N LEU A 2 -2.62 11.07 0.85
CA LEU A 2 -2.39 11.88 2.06
C LEU A 2 -1.92 10.99 3.22
N TYR A 3 -1.04 11.56 4.07
CA TYR A 3 -0.61 10.92 5.30
C TYR A 3 -0.25 12.00 6.33
N THR A 4 -0.39 11.71 7.63
CA THR A 4 -0.24 12.72 8.70
C THR A 4 1.18 12.99 9.13
N SER A 5 2.07 12.01 9.06
CA SER A 5 3.48 12.16 9.41
C SER A 5 4.29 12.57 8.19
N VAL A 6 5.19 13.55 8.35
CA VAL A 6 6.05 14.00 7.24
C VAL A 6 6.86 12.84 6.67
N ASP A 7 7.46 12.01 7.54
CA ASP A 7 8.28 10.89 7.09
C ASP A 7 7.43 9.82 6.42
N LYS A 8 6.27 9.52 6.99
CA LYS A 8 5.34 8.56 6.42
C LYS A 8 4.75 9.08 5.12
N LEU A 9 4.48 10.37 5.01
CA LEU A 9 4.03 10.98 3.77
C LEU A 9 5.09 10.80 2.67
N THR A 10 6.35 11.08 2.99
CA THR A 10 7.45 10.91 2.03
C THR A 10 7.55 9.47 1.56
N VAL A 11 7.55 8.51 2.49
CA VAL A 11 7.62 7.08 2.17
C VAL A 11 6.41 6.65 1.36
N SER A 12 5.21 7.09 1.73
CA SER A 12 3.99 6.77 0.99
C SER A 12 4.07 7.25 -0.45
N ASN A 13 4.57 8.46 -0.67
CA ASN A 13 4.71 9.01 -2.01
C ASN A 13 5.76 8.25 -2.82
N GLN A 14 6.85 7.84 -2.21
CA GLN A 14 7.88 7.03 -2.87
C GLN A 14 7.32 5.67 -3.30
N VAL A 15 6.59 5.00 -2.40
CA VAL A 15 5.98 3.70 -2.70
C VAL A 15 4.92 3.85 -3.78
N TYR A 16 4.08 4.87 -3.68
CA TYR A 16 3.06 5.14 -4.68
C TYR A 16 3.67 5.33 -6.08
N LYS A 17 4.69 6.19 -6.18
CA LYS A 17 5.38 6.44 -7.44
C LYS A 17 6.01 5.17 -8.00
N PHE A 18 6.67 4.40 -7.15
CA PHE A 18 7.26 3.11 -7.52
C PHE A 18 6.20 2.17 -8.09
N MET A 19 5.05 2.06 -7.42
CA MET A 19 3.98 1.19 -7.85
C MET A 19 3.28 1.69 -9.13
N CYS A 20 3.13 2.99 -9.30
CA CYS A 20 2.54 3.55 -10.52
C CYS A 20 3.38 3.28 -11.75
N ASN A 21 4.70 3.19 -11.62
CA ASN A 21 5.57 2.82 -12.73
C ASN A 21 5.31 1.38 -13.18
N LEU A 22 4.92 0.50 -12.27
CA LEU A 22 4.63 -0.90 -12.56
C LEU A 22 3.15 -1.13 -12.91
N TYR A 23 2.27 -0.35 -12.30
CA TYR A 23 0.82 -0.47 -12.44
C TYR A 23 0.21 0.90 -12.75
N PRO A 24 0.30 1.35 -14.01
CA PRO A 24 -0.13 2.72 -14.36
C PRO A 24 -1.59 3.05 -14.08
N ASN A 25 -2.45 2.03 -13.99
CA ASN A 25 -3.86 2.25 -13.70
C ASN A 25 -4.10 2.88 -12.33
N LEU A 26 -3.14 2.76 -11.40
CA LEU A 26 -3.24 3.39 -10.09
C LEU A 26 -3.40 4.91 -10.17
N GLU A 27 -2.84 5.53 -11.21
CA GLU A 27 -2.93 6.99 -11.40
C GLU A 27 -4.33 7.44 -11.82
N LYS A 28 -5.18 6.51 -12.25
CA LYS A 28 -6.53 6.84 -12.76
C LYS A 28 -7.58 6.97 -11.66
N VAL A 29 -7.24 6.66 -10.44
CA VAL A 29 -8.16 6.68 -9.30
C VAL A 29 -7.57 7.48 -8.15
N ASP A 30 -8.45 7.94 -7.24
CA ASP A 30 -8.03 8.63 -6.04
C ASP A 30 -7.71 7.62 -4.95
N ILE A 31 -6.55 7.75 -4.35
CA ILE A 31 -6.09 6.87 -3.27
C ILE A 31 -5.67 7.74 -2.09
N GLU A 32 -6.24 7.46 -0.92
CA GLU A 32 -5.88 8.13 0.32
C GLU A 32 -5.33 7.09 1.30
N VAL A 33 -4.20 7.40 1.91
CA VAL A 33 -3.58 6.54 2.92
C VAL A 33 -3.80 7.18 4.28
N ILE A 34 -4.46 6.45 5.18
CA ILE A 34 -4.91 6.98 6.48
C ILE A 34 -4.30 6.13 7.60
N PRO A 35 -3.56 6.74 8.54
CA PRO A 35 -3.11 6.01 9.72
C PRO A 35 -4.31 5.73 10.63
N THR A 36 -4.42 4.50 11.09
CA THR A 36 -5.58 4.03 11.83
C THR A 36 -5.13 3.07 12.93
N ASP A 37 -5.86 3.02 14.03
CA ASP A 37 -5.63 2.00 15.05
C ASP A 37 -6.37 0.72 14.64
N LEU A 38 -5.61 -0.26 14.15
CA LEU A 38 -6.15 -1.54 13.70
C LEU A 38 -5.88 -2.68 14.69
N THR A 39 -5.58 -2.34 15.94
CA THR A 39 -5.24 -3.33 16.97
C THR A 39 -6.32 -4.39 17.13
N GLU A 40 -7.58 -4.00 17.19
CA GLU A 40 -8.71 -4.92 17.37
C GLU A 40 -8.95 -5.78 16.13
N ASP A 41 -8.58 -5.29 14.96
CA ASP A 41 -8.79 -5.99 13.70
C ASP A 41 -7.66 -6.98 13.39
N ASN A 42 -6.57 -6.89 14.13
CA ASN A 42 -5.42 -7.77 14.01
C ASN A 42 -4.86 -7.84 12.58
N VAL A 43 -4.82 -6.71 11.90
CA VAL A 43 -4.22 -6.55 10.58
C VAL A 43 -3.35 -5.32 10.56
N PHE A 44 -2.37 -5.27 9.66
CA PHE A 44 -1.54 -4.07 9.47
C PHE A 44 -2.19 -3.04 8.55
N GLY A 45 -3.08 -3.48 7.68
CA GLY A 45 -3.77 -2.58 6.79
C GLY A 45 -4.90 -3.24 6.05
N TRP A 46 -5.73 -2.44 5.44
CA TRP A 46 -6.77 -2.88 4.53
C TRP A 46 -7.11 -1.78 3.53
N CYS A 47 -7.85 -2.15 2.50
CA CYS A 47 -8.23 -1.25 1.43
C CYS A 47 -9.76 -1.22 1.31
N LEU A 48 -10.32 -0.02 1.29
CA LEU A 48 -11.76 0.20 1.13
C LEU A 48 -12.01 0.96 -0.17
N GLU A 49 -13.00 0.51 -0.94
CA GLU A 49 -13.37 1.17 -2.18
C GLU A 49 -14.73 1.84 -2.06
N ASN A 50 -14.84 3.04 -2.64
CA ASN A 50 -16.11 3.75 -2.76
C ASN A 50 -16.08 4.62 -4.03
N ASN A 51 -16.77 4.17 -5.09
CA ASN A 51 -16.95 4.91 -6.36
C ASN A 51 -15.63 5.42 -6.97
N ASN A 52 -14.69 4.51 -7.24
CA ASN A 52 -13.36 4.82 -7.79
C ASN A 52 -12.47 5.64 -6.86
N GLN A 53 -12.85 5.74 -5.58
CA GLN A 53 -12.01 6.27 -4.54
C GLN A 53 -11.60 5.14 -3.62
N PHE A 54 -10.33 5.12 -3.24
CA PHE A 54 -9.78 4.07 -2.39
C PHE A 54 -9.20 4.68 -1.13
N GLU A 55 -9.57 4.12 0.00
CA GLU A 55 -8.93 4.43 1.28
C GLU A 55 -8.09 3.23 1.68
N ILE A 56 -6.81 3.48 1.91
CA ILE A 56 -5.92 2.48 2.48
C ILE A 56 -5.66 2.88 3.92
N GLU A 57 -6.15 2.07 4.85
CA GLU A 57 -5.87 2.27 6.26
C GLU A 57 -4.68 1.40 6.64
N ILE A 58 -3.68 2.00 7.28
CA ILE A 58 -2.48 1.29 7.74
C ILE A 58 -2.33 1.54 9.23
N HIS A 59 -2.04 0.47 9.99
CA HIS A 59 -1.85 0.59 11.42
C HIS A 59 -0.77 1.62 11.72
N HIS A 60 -1.09 2.56 12.62
CA HIS A 60 -0.27 3.74 12.87
C HIS A 60 1.06 3.43 13.56
N ASN A 61 1.16 2.28 14.21
CA ASN A 61 2.32 1.92 15.04
C ASN A 61 3.04 0.69 14.50
N ILE A 62 3.60 0.81 13.30
CA ILE A 62 4.44 -0.24 12.68
C ILE A 62 5.71 0.41 12.14
N GLY A 63 6.75 -0.41 11.98
CA GLY A 63 8.04 0.06 11.48
C GLY A 63 8.07 0.28 9.97
N TYR A 64 9.19 0.80 9.50
CA TYR A 64 9.37 1.17 8.10
C TYR A 64 9.14 0.00 7.15
N PHE A 65 9.78 -1.14 7.41
CA PHE A 65 9.65 -2.32 6.54
C PHE A 65 8.19 -2.77 6.44
N ASP A 66 7.52 -2.91 7.58
CA ASP A 66 6.12 -3.34 7.61
C ASP A 66 5.20 -2.33 6.93
N PHE A 67 5.50 -1.04 7.07
CA PHE A 67 4.73 0.01 6.42
C PHE A 67 4.84 -0.11 4.90
N VAL A 68 6.06 -0.25 4.38
CA VAL A 68 6.30 -0.35 2.93
C VAL A 68 5.62 -1.59 2.36
N THR A 69 5.81 -2.75 2.98
CA THR A 69 5.22 -3.99 2.47
C THR A 69 3.70 -3.99 2.57
N THR A 70 3.14 -3.42 3.64
CA THR A 70 1.70 -3.31 3.79
C THR A 70 1.11 -2.38 2.74
N LEU A 71 1.74 -1.23 2.50
CA LEU A 71 1.25 -0.30 1.48
C LEU A 71 1.30 -0.93 0.08
N ILE A 72 2.38 -1.63 -0.25
CA ILE A 72 2.48 -2.36 -1.51
C ILE A 72 1.35 -3.37 -1.63
N HIS A 73 1.10 -4.16 -0.59
CA HIS A 73 0.03 -5.15 -0.56
C HIS A 73 -1.32 -4.52 -0.87
N GLU A 74 -1.65 -3.40 -0.22
CA GLU A 74 -2.93 -2.73 -0.43
C GLU A 74 -3.02 -2.07 -1.81
N LEU A 75 -1.93 -1.52 -2.33
CA LEU A 75 -1.91 -0.98 -3.69
C LEU A 75 -2.09 -2.07 -4.74
N VAL A 76 -1.59 -3.28 -4.49
CA VAL A 76 -1.89 -4.43 -5.36
C VAL A 76 -3.39 -4.71 -5.38
N HIS A 77 -4.06 -4.64 -4.22
CA HIS A 77 -5.51 -4.82 -4.17
C HIS A 77 -6.26 -3.76 -4.98
N VAL A 78 -5.80 -2.50 -4.96
CA VAL A 78 -6.38 -1.46 -5.81
C VAL A 78 -6.26 -1.85 -7.29
N ASP A 79 -5.07 -2.25 -7.72
CA ASP A 79 -4.84 -2.67 -9.10
C ASP A 79 -5.71 -3.88 -9.47
N GLN A 80 -5.86 -4.84 -8.57
CA GLN A 80 -6.71 -6.01 -8.79
C GLN A 80 -8.16 -5.61 -9.04
N THR A 81 -8.68 -4.69 -8.24
CA THR A 81 -10.04 -4.17 -8.43
C THR A 81 -10.17 -3.52 -9.79
N LEU A 82 -9.20 -2.72 -10.20
CA LEU A 82 -9.21 -2.04 -11.50
C LEU A 82 -9.12 -3.03 -12.67
N ARG A 83 -8.47 -4.18 -12.48
CA ARG A 83 -8.39 -5.25 -13.49
C ARG A 83 -9.61 -6.17 -13.49
N GLY A 84 -10.52 -6.01 -12.54
CA GLY A 84 -11.68 -6.90 -12.42
C GLY A 84 -11.37 -8.25 -11.80
N LEU A 85 -10.31 -8.36 -11.01
CA LEU A 85 -9.97 -9.58 -10.30
C LEU A 85 -10.64 -9.56 -8.91
N PHE A 86 -11.68 -10.38 -8.73
CA PHE A 86 -12.51 -10.38 -7.52
C PHE A 86 -12.50 -11.70 -6.74
N ASP A 87 -11.77 -12.70 -7.17
CA ASP A 87 -11.63 -13.96 -6.43
C ASP A 87 -10.71 -13.73 -5.22
N ASP A 88 -11.26 -13.87 -4.01
CA ASP A 88 -10.53 -13.52 -2.79
C ASP A 88 -9.23 -14.32 -2.62
N GLN A 89 -9.27 -15.62 -2.91
CA GLN A 89 -8.08 -16.47 -2.76
C GLN A 89 -6.97 -16.05 -3.73
N LYS A 90 -7.33 -15.79 -4.98
CA LYS A 90 -6.36 -15.34 -5.99
C LYS A 90 -5.80 -13.97 -5.67
N ARG A 91 -6.65 -13.07 -5.18
CA ARG A 91 -6.22 -11.72 -4.77
C ARG A 91 -5.20 -11.78 -3.66
N GLU A 92 -5.47 -12.53 -2.61
CA GLU A 92 -4.55 -12.64 -1.47
C GLU A 92 -3.25 -13.34 -1.85
N ASN A 93 -3.33 -14.42 -2.63
CA ASN A 93 -2.12 -15.13 -3.07
C ASN A 93 -1.20 -14.22 -3.88
N GLU A 94 -1.76 -13.48 -4.84
CA GLU A 94 -0.97 -12.55 -5.65
C GLU A 94 -0.38 -11.43 -4.80
N ALA A 95 -1.19 -10.85 -3.92
CA ALA A 95 -0.73 -9.74 -3.08
C ALA A 95 0.41 -10.16 -2.14
N TYR A 96 0.32 -11.36 -1.54
CA TYR A 96 1.39 -11.86 -0.68
C TYR A 96 2.69 -12.11 -1.43
N VAL A 97 2.62 -12.66 -2.64
CA VAL A 97 3.81 -12.89 -3.46
C VAL A 97 4.42 -11.54 -3.87
N LEU A 98 3.60 -10.62 -4.33
CA LEU A 98 4.06 -9.33 -4.84
C LEU A 98 4.60 -8.43 -3.73
N GLU A 99 4.00 -8.43 -2.54
CA GLU A 99 4.51 -7.59 -1.45
C GLU A 99 5.95 -7.92 -1.10
N LYS A 100 6.32 -9.21 -1.11
CA LYS A 100 7.68 -9.64 -0.82
C LYS A 100 8.63 -9.28 -1.94
N LYS A 101 8.24 -9.59 -3.17
CA LYS A 101 9.06 -9.34 -4.36
C LYS A 101 9.27 -7.84 -4.59
N LEU A 102 8.20 -7.08 -4.58
CA LEU A 102 8.24 -5.65 -4.83
C LEU A 102 8.79 -4.88 -3.64
N GLY A 103 8.57 -5.37 -2.41
CA GLY A 103 9.18 -4.79 -1.23
C GLY A 103 10.70 -4.84 -1.29
N LYS A 104 11.27 -5.98 -1.68
CA LYS A 104 12.71 -6.10 -1.86
C LYS A 104 13.23 -5.16 -2.95
N LYS A 105 12.53 -5.09 -4.07
CA LYS A 105 12.91 -4.22 -5.18
C LYS A 105 12.90 -2.75 -4.75
N PHE A 106 11.85 -2.33 -4.06
CA PHE A 106 11.75 -0.98 -3.53
C PHE A 106 12.90 -0.66 -2.58
N MET A 107 13.20 -1.57 -1.66
CA MET A 107 14.29 -1.37 -0.69
C MET A 107 15.67 -1.26 -1.35
N LEU A 108 15.88 -1.94 -2.47
CA LEU A 108 17.14 -1.86 -3.22
C LEU A 108 17.26 -0.53 -3.97
N GLU A 109 16.13 0.05 -4.37
CA GLU A 109 16.11 1.28 -5.17
C GLU A 109 16.00 2.55 -4.31
N ASN A 110 15.67 2.43 -3.03
CA ASN A 110 15.45 3.56 -2.13
C ASN A 110 16.17 3.36 -0.80
N GLU A 111 16.80 4.41 -0.30
CA GLU A 111 17.41 4.36 1.03
C GLU A 111 16.31 4.28 2.09
N PRO A 112 16.50 3.44 3.13
CA PRO A 112 15.54 3.38 4.23
C PRO A 112 15.39 4.73 4.94
N CYS A 113 14.16 5.05 5.30
CA CYS A 113 13.88 6.24 6.10
C CYS A 113 14.43 6.04 7.52
N LYS A 114 15.31 6.95 7.97
CA LYS A 114 15.94 6.84 9.29
C LYS A 114 15.07 7.34 10.42
N VAL A 115 14.09 8.18 10.10
CA VAL A 115 13.17 8.78 11.07
C VAL A 115 11.77 8.40 10.65
N PHE A 116 11.31 7.29 11.14
CA PHE A 116 10.00 6.74 10.81
C PHE A 116 9.17 6.49 12.07
#